data_de43b11b7fe62016f8b92a47a1da23b4
#
_entry.id   de43b11b7fe62016f8b92a47a1da23b4
#
_cell.length_a   1.000
_cell.length_b   1.000
_cell.length_c   1.000
_cell.angle_alpha   90.00
_cell.angle_beta   90.00
_cell.angle_gamma   90.00
#
_symmetry.space_group_name_H-M   'P 1'
#
loop_
_entity.id
_entity.type
_entity.pdbx_description
1 polymer ?
#
loop_
_entity_poly.entity_id
_entity_poly.type
_entity_poly.pdbx_seq_one_letter_code
_entity_poly.pdbx_strand_id
1 'polypeptide(L)'
;LPMSVKEVNEGVDAYICTHVHLDHIGLAPNGKACQGLDKNRPIYAINRQDADYLAFSGMKDVRVIEDRVTWGDAEIIKVNAVHGTKVPCCDAAGFIFRSPNEKTLYVCGDTVWCDDVAETIEKYHPDVIITNNCAAMLVKNGRLIMDDNDLAKVCAAAPEAVVIASHMDNVPHATLTRKTLSKKLEKKGIRNRVCIPEDGESYTL
;
A
#
# COMPACT_ATOMS: atom_id res chain seq x y z
N LEU A 1 -10.23 -12.23 -10.26
CA LEU A 1 -9.52 -10.98 -10.48
C LEU A 1 -10.11 -10.29 -11.72
N PRO A 2 -10.29 -8.96 -11.73
CA PRO A 2 -10.81 -8.23 -12.89
C PRO A 2 -9.81 -8.20 -14.05
N MET A 3 -8.52 -8.44 -13.76
CA MET A 3 -7.44 -8.56 -14.73
C MET A 3 -6.78 -9.93 -14.62
N SER A 4 -6.30 -10.47 -15.73
CA SER A 4 -5.48 -11.68 -15.72
C SER A 4 -4.09 -11.39 -15.14
N VAL A 5 -3.41 -12.44 -14.63
CA VAL A 5 -2.02 -12.32 -14.17
C VAL A 5 -1.08 -11.79 -15.28
N LYS A 6 -1.37 -12.12 -16.55
CA LYS A 6 -0.60 -11.61 -17.69
C LYS A 6 -0.76 -10.10 -17.82
N GLU A 7 -1.98 -9.58 -17.78
CA GLU A 7 -2.26 -8.13 -17.87
C GLU A 7 -1.61 -7.36 -16.72
N VAL A 8 -1.65 -7.90 -15.50
CA VAL A 8 -1.00 -7.28 -14.33
C VAL A 8 0.52 -7.18 -14.48
N ASN A 9 1.15 -8.10 -15.21
CA ASN A 9 2.60 -8.09 -15.42
C ASN A 9 3.03 -7.39 -16.71
N GLU A 10 2.10 -6.98 -17.56
CA GLU A 10 2.44 -6.32 -18.83
C GLU A 10 2.99 -4.92 -18.56
N GLY A 11 4.18 -4.63 -19.10
CA GLY A 11 4.86 -3.35 -18.92
C GLY A 11 5.52 -3.14 -17.56
N VAL A 12 5.48 -4.13 -16.65
CA VAL A 12 6.12 -4.01 -15.32
C VAL A 12 7.64 -4.14 -15.46
N ASP A 13 8.38 -3.15 -14.98
CA ASP A 13 9.84 -3.15 -14.95
C ASP A 13 10.39 -3.70 -13.62
N ALA A 14 9.69 -3.46 -12.51
CA ALA A 14 10.08 -3.91 -11.18
C ALA A 14 8.86 -4.06 -10.28
N TYR A 15 9.02 -4.81 -9.19
CA TYR A 15 8.03 -4.94 -8.12
C TYR A 15 8.56 -4.28 -6.84
N ILE A 16 7.65 -3.76 -6.01
CA ILE A 16 7.97 -3.26 -4.67
C ILE A 16 7.04 -3.97 -3.69
N CYS A 17 7.63 -4.60 -2.68
CA CYS A 17 6.92 -5.30 -1.62
C CYS A 17 6.87 -4.42 -0.36
N THR A 18 5.68 -4.01 0.06
CA THR A 18 5.49 -3.22 1.29
C THR A 18 5.65 -4.06 2.55
N HIS A 19 5.34 -5.34 2.47
CA HIS A 19 5.52 -6.38 3.48
C HIS A 19 5.10 -7.76 2.95
N VAL A 20 5.46 -8.83 3.63
CA VAL A 20 5.29 -10.22 3.17
C VAL A 20 4.01 -10.90 3.66
N HIS A 21 2.86 -10.22 3.68
CA HIS A 21 1.57 -10.85 3.93
C HIS A 21 0.98 -11.49 2.65
N LEU A 22 0.11 -12.48 2.84
CA LEU A 22 -0.41 -13.35 1.78
C LEU A 22 -1.19 -12.60 0.70
N ASP A 23 -1.94 -11.61 1.09
CA ASP A 23 -2.76 -10.77 0.23
C ASP A 23 -1.96 -9.70 -0.55
N HIS A 24 -0.68 -9.50 -0.18
CA HIS A 24 0.24 -8.61 -0.90
C HIS A 24 1.19 -9.33 -1.85
N ILE A 25 1.67 -10.52 -1.47
CA ILE A 25 2.67 -11.25 -2.24
C ILE A 25 2.16 -12.55 -2.87
N GLY A 26 0.91 -12.95 -2.58
CA GLY A 26 0.35 -14.24 -3.00
C GLY A 26 1.15 -15.45 -2.49
N LEU A 27 0.48 -16.44 -1.91
CA LEU A 27 1.12 -17.64 -1.37
C LEU A 27 0.64 -18.90 -2.07
N ALA A 28 1.57 -19.76 -2.49
CA ALA A 28 1.26 -21.10 -2.95
C ALA A 28 1.12 -22.09 -1.79
N PRO A 29 0.45 -23.26 -2.00
CA PRO A 29 0.36 -24.31 -1.01
C PRO A 29 1.72 -24.85 -0.49
N ASN A 30 2.79 -24.67 -1.26
CA ASN A 30 4.15 -25.04 -0.87
C ASN A 30 4.88 -23.99 -0.02
N GLY A 31 4.20 -22.94 0.44
CA GLY A 31 4.76 -21.87 1.26
C GLY A 31 5.59 -20.86 0.49
N LYS A 32 5.61 -20.90 -0.84
CA LYS A 32 6.34 -19.91 -1.66
C LYS A 32 5.43 -18.75 -2.06
N ALA A 33 5.95 -17.55 -2.00
CA ALA A 33 5.27 -16.32 -2.41
C ALA A 33 5.42 -16.01 -3.91
N CYS A 34 4.92 -14.85 -4.30
CA CYS A 34 5.07 -14.27 -5.64
C CYS A 34 4.48 -15.14 -6.75
N GLN A 35 3.34 -15.78 -6.50
CA GLN A 35 2.63 -16.52 -7.53
C GLN A 35 2.15 -15.58 -8.63
N GLY A 36 2.50 -15.92 -9.88
CA GLY A 36 2.15 -15.13 -11.04
C GLY A 36 3.06 -13.93 -11.35
N LEU A 37 4.03 -13.58 -10.49
CA LEU A 37 5.03 -12.56 -10.83
C LEU A 37 6.10 -13.11 -11.77
N ASP A 38 6.62 -12.27 -12.68
CA ASP A 38 7.80 -12.61 -13.49
C ASP A 38 9.04 -12.68 -12.59
N LYS A 39 9.56 -13.89 -12.42
CA LYS A 39 10.70 -14.17 -11.54
C LYS A 39 12.03 -13.54 -11.99
N ASN A 40 12.10 -13.04 -13.21
CA ASN A 40 13.30 -12.39 -13.76
C ASN A 40 13.28 -10.86 -13.56
N ARG A 41 12.14 -10.29 -13.18
CA ARG A 41 12.06 -8.86 -12.86
C ARG A 41 12.62 -8.60 -11.47
N PRO A 42 13.28 -7.45 -11.24
CA PRO A 42 13.71 -7.07 -9.90
C PRO A 42 12.52 -6.88 -8.97
N ILE A 43 12.70 -7.29 -7.71
CA ILE A 43 11.76 -7.00 -6.63
C ILE A 43 12.50 -6.34 -5.47
N TYR A 44 11.90 -5.28 -4.95
CA TYR A 44 12.44 -4.54 -3.82
C TYR A 44 11.71 -4.93 -2.54
N ALA A 45 12.47 -5.35 -1.54
CA ALA A 45 12.02 -5.65 -0.18
C ALA A 45 12.35 -4.50 0.78
N ILE A 46 11.67 -4.45 1.90
CA ILE A 46 11.85 -3.40 2.92
C ILE A 46 12.95 -3.70 3.93
N ASN A 47 13.34 -4.98 4.06
CA ASN A 47 14.38 -5.46 4.97
C ASN A 47 15.01 -6.77 4.44
N ARG A 48 16.06 -7.23 5.10
CA ARG A 48 16.80 -8.44 4.70
C ARG A 48 15.98 -9.73 4.88
N GLN A 49 15.17 -9.82 5.91
CA GLN A 49 14.33 -11.00 6.18
C GLN A 49 13.31 -11.22 5.06
N ASP A 50 12.63 -10.15 4.64
CA ASP A 50 11.68 -10.19 3.53
C ASP A 50 12.39 -10.51 2.22
N ALA A 51 13.58 -9.95 1.98
CA ALA A 51 14.38 -10.25 0.80
C ALA A 51 14.76 -11.73 0.72
N ASP A 52 15.19 -12.33 1.83
CA ASP A 52 15.53 -13.75 1.88
C ASP A 52 14.31 -14.65 1.60
N TYR A 53 13.13 -14.25 2.10
CA TYR A 53 11.88 -14.96 1.80
C TYR A 53 11.45 -14.84 0.34
N LEU A 54 11.58 -13.67 -0.27
CA LEU A 54 11.29 -13.46 -1.70
C LEU A 54 12.26 -14.26 -2.58
N ALA A 55 13.55 -14.30 -2.24
CA ALA A 55 14.54 -15.12 -2.93
C ALA A 55 14.22 -16.62 -2.79
N PHE A 56 13.88 -17.10 -1.60
CA PHE A 56 13.39 -18.48 -1.37
C PHE A 56 12.16 -18.79 -2.21
N SER A 57 11.30 -17.82 -2.46
CA SER A 57 10.10 -17.92 -3.31
C SER A 57 10.42 -17.90 -4.82
N GLY A 58 11.69 -17.81 -5.19
CA GLY A 58 12.18 -17.98 -6.55
C GLY A 58 12.38 -16.67 -7.32
N MET A 59 12.26 -15.50 -6.70
CA MET A 59 12.65 -14.23 -7.30
C MET A 59 14.19 -14.22 -7.50
N LYS A 60 14.66 -13.83 -8.69
CA LYS A 60 16.07 -13.95 -9.06
C LYS A 60 16.89 -12.68 -8.78
N ASP A 61 16.25 -11.52 -8.80
CA ASP A 61 16.86 -10.21 -8.52
C ASP A 61 16.09 -9.57 -7.37
N VAL A 62 16.52 -9.86 -6.14
CA VAL A 62 15.90 -9.31 -4.92
C VAL A 62 16.84 -8.26 -4.34
N ARG A 63 16.32 -7.05 -4.16
CA ARG A 63 17.04 -5.89 -3.65
C ARG A 63 16.37 -5.38 -2.37
N VAL A 64 17.14 -4.78 -1.47
CA VAL A 64 16.61 -4.14 -0.26
C VAL A 64 16.63 -2.64 -0.43
N ILE A 65 15.51 -1.98 -0.13
CA ILE A 65 15.47 -0.52 0.03
C ILE A 65 15.72 -0.21 1.50
N GLU A 66 16.91 0.29 1.82
CA GLU A 66 17.21 0.76 3.18
C GLU A 66 16.43 2.06 3.45
N ASP A 67 16.73 3.13 2.73
CA ASP A 67 16.06 4.42 2.82
C ASP A 67 15.40 4.82 1.49
N ARG A 68 16.16 4.73 0.39
CA ARG A 68 15.71 5.15 -0.94
C ARG A 68 16.45 4.42 -2.05
N VAL A 69 15.86 4.46 -3.23
CA VAL A 69 16.47 3.98 -4.48
C VAL A 69 16.07 4.91 -5.62
N THR A 70 16.95 5.05 -6.60
CA THR A 70 16.66 5.75 -7.86
C THR A 70 16.35 4.75 -8.95
N TRP A 71 15.28 4.97 -9.71
CA TRP A 71 14.88 4.20 -10.85
C TRP A 71 14.63 5.15 -12.03
N GLY A 72 15.56 5.19 -12.99
CA GLY A 72 15.54 6.22 -14.03
C GLY A 72 15.69 7.61 -13.42
N ASP A 73 14.73 8.49 -13.65
CA ASP A 73 14.63 9.82 -13.05
C ASP A 73 13.71 9.87 -11.80
N ALA A 74 13.09 8.74 -11.46
CA ALA A 74 12.25 8.61 -10.29
C ALA A 74 13.06 8.27 -9.04
N GLU A 75 12.75 8.91 -7.93
CA GLU A 75 13.20 8.58 -6.59
C GLU A 75 12.08 7.83 -5.86
N ILE A 76 12.41 6.69 -5.29
CA ILE A 76 11.53 5.84 -4.48
C ILE A 76 12.08 5.86 -3.06
N ILE A 77 11.31 6.42 -2.12
CA ILE A 77 11.72 6.61 -0.73
C ILE A 77 10.87 5.72 0.15
N LYS A 78 11.51 4.86 0.95
CA LYS A 78 10.84 4.08 1.98
C LYS A 78 10.47 4.97 3.16
N VAL A 79 9.24 4.83 3.65
CA VAL A 79 8.73 5.51 4.84
C VAL A 79 8.13 4.49 5.79
N ASN A 80 8.08 4.82 7.09
CA ASN A 80 7.56 3.91 8.09
C ASN A 80 6.06 3.69 7.92
N ALA A 81 5.63 2.47 8.26
CA ALA A 81 4.23 2.09 8.38
C ALA A 81 4.01 1.31 9.68
N VAL A 82 2.88 1.53 10.35
CA VAL A 82 2.52 0.87 11.60
C VAL A 82 1.32 -0.04 11.35
N HIS A 83 1.60 -1.33 11.18
CA HIS A 83 0.60 -2.34 10.84
C HIS A 83 -0.01 -2.97 12.11
N GLY A 84 -0.82 -2.18 12.84
CA GLY A 84 -1.51 -2.59 14.05
C GLY A 84 -1.57 -1.51 15.13
N THR A 85 -2.75 -1.31 15.73
CA THR A 85 -2.97 -0.26 16.74
C THR A 85 -2.48 -0.62 18.15
N LYS A 86 -2.31 -1.92 18.46
CA LYS A 86 -1.82 -2.39 19.78
C LYS A 86 -0.37 -2.82 19.69
N VAL A 87 -0.10 -3.80 18.85
CA VAL A 87 1.23 -4.33 18.57
C VAL A 87 1.33 -4.52 17.07
N PRO A 88 2.36 -4.02 16.39
CA PRO A 88 2.56 -4.29 14.97
C PRO A 88 2.56 -5.80 14.71
N CYS A 89 1.92 -6.23 13.64
CA CYS A 89 1.85 -7.66 13.30
C CYS A 89 3.08 -8.14 12.51
N CYS A 90 3.74 -7.22 11.81
CA CYS A 90 4.99 -7.43 11.09
C CYS A 90 5.65 -6.07 10.80
N ASP A 91 6.87 -6.10 10.28
CA ASP A 91 7.46 -4.94 9.65
C ASP A 91 6.66 -4.61 8.39
N ALA A 92 6.39 -3.33 8.17
CA ALA A 92 5.72 -2.81 6.99
C ALA A 92 6.29 -1.45 6.60
N ALA A 93 6.15 -1.08 5.34
CA ALA A 93 6.56 0.23 4.85
C ALA A 93 5.56 0.81 3.86
N GLY A 94 5.51 2.13 3.82
CA GLY A 94 4.97 2.88 2.71
C GLY A 94 6.08 3.38 1.78
N PHE A 95 5.69 3.96 0.65
CA PHE A 95 6.65 4.49 -0.33
C PHE A 95 6.20 5.81 -0.90
N ILE A 96 7.15 6.75 -1.00
CA ILE A 96 7.01 7.97 -1.78
C ILE A 96 7.67 7.75 -3.13
N PHE A 97 6.94 8.07 -4.20
CA PHE A 97 7.46 8.11 -5.56
C PHE A 97 7.46 9.56 -6.03
N ARG A 98 8.59 10.04 -6.50
CA ARG A 98 8.68 11.38 -7.08
C ARG A 98 9.65 11.40 -8.25
N SER A 99 9.31 12.17 -9.25
CA SER A 99 10.10 12.42 -10.45
C SER A 99 9.91 13.88 -10.88
N PRO A 100 10.88 14.48 -11.60
CA PRO A 100 10.77 15.82 -12.08
C PRO A 100 9.54 16.09 -12.87
N ASN A 101 8.67 16.55 -13.09
CA ASN A 101 7.49 16.75 -13.94
C ASN A 101 6.32 15.79 -13.68
N GLU A 102 6.38 14.99 -12.63
CA GLU A 102 5.30 14.08 -12.25
C GLU A 102 4.76 14.44 -10.86
N LYS A 103 3.54 14.03 -10.59
CA LYS A 103 2.92 14.17 -9.27
C LYS A 103 3.66 13.29 -8.25
N THR A 104 3.89 13.83 -7.06
CA THR A 104 4.41 13.03 -5.94
C THR A 104 3.34 12.08 -5.44
N LEU A 105 3.61 10.78 -5.49
CA LEU A 105 2.72 9.72 -5.04
C LEU A 105 3.18 9.18 -3.69
N TYR A 106 2.25 9.07 -2.74
CA TYR A 106 2.44 8.33 -1.50
C TYR A 106 1.57 7.06 -1.49
N VAL A 107 2.20 5.90 -1.50
CA VAL A 107 1.55 4.60 -1.25
C VAL A 107 1.76 4.26 0.22
N CYS A 108 0.71 4.35 1.03
CA CYS A 108 0.81 4.16 2.48
C CYS A 108 1.16 2.72 2.89
N GLY A 109 0.80 1.72 2.05
CA GLY A 109 0.87 0.32 2.44
C GLY A 109 -0.12 0.00 3.56
N ASP A 110 0.13 -1.09 4.28
CA ASP A 110 -0.69 -1.47 5.44
C ASP A 110 -0.20 -0.73 6.68
N THR A 111 -0.90 0.33 7.02
CA THR A 111 -0.65 1.17 8.19
C THR A 111 -1.95 1.69 8.79
N VAL A 112 -1.95 1.99 10.07
CA VAL A 112 -2.93 2.85 10.72
C VAL A 112 -2.47 4.31 10.61
N TRP A 113 -3.36 5.28 10.87
CA TRP A 113 -2.92 6.65 11.08
C TRP A 113 -2.02 6.72 12.33
N CYS A 114 -0.83 7.25 12.17
CA CYS A 114 0.17 7.46 13.22
C CYS A 114 1.02 8.69 12.90
N ASP A 115 1.93 9.03 13.78
CA ASP A 115 2.81 10.20 13.62
C ASP A 115 3.69 10.06 12.38
N ASP A 116 4.21 8.86 12.07
CA ASP A 116 4.99 8.61 10.85
C ASP A 116 4.23 8.96 9.56
N VAL A 117 2.92 8.66 9.52
CA VAL A 117 2.06 9.01 8.36
C VAL A 117 1.87 10.52 8.27
N ALA A 118 1.63 11.19 9.41
CA ALA A 118 1.48 12.64 9.47
C ALA A 118 2.76 13.36 9.05
N GLU A 119 3.90 12.96 9.60
CA GLU A 119 5.24 13.50 9.27
C GLU A 119 5.60 13.25 7.79
N THR A 120 5.24 12.09 7.25
CA THR A 120 5.45 11.77 5.82
C THR A 120 4.66 12.73 4.93
N ILE A 121 3.39 12.98 5.24
CA ILE A 121 2.55 13.92 4.48
C ILE A 121 3.11 15.34 4.60
N GLU A 122 3.46 15.79 5.80
CA GLU A 122 4.04 17.11 6.04
C GLU A 122 5.37 17.30 5.31
N LYS A 123 6.24 16.29 5.31
CA LYS A 123 7.58 16.37 4.72
C LYS A 123 7.58 16.34 3.20
N TYR A 124 6.75 15.49 2.60
CA TYR A 124 6.83 15.21 1.17
C TYR A 124 5.72 15.87 0.35
N HIS A 125 4.68 16.42 0.99
CA HIS A 125 3.56 17.11 0.34
C HIS A 125 3.02 16.33 -0.87
N PRO A 126 2.59 15.05 -0.71
CA PRO A 126 2.18 14.24 -1.83
C PRO A 126 0.94 14.82 -2.53
N ASP A 127 0.95 14.80 -3.86
CA ASP A 127 -0.19 15.19 -4.70
C ASP A 127 -1.26 14.10 -4.73
N VAL A 128 -0.83 12.84 -4.58
CA VAL A 128 -1.69 11.65 -4.59
C VAL A 128 -1.32 10.75 -3.41
N ILE A 129 -2.33 10.29 -2.67
CA ILE A 129 -2.14 9.38 -1.53
C ILE A 129 -3.03 8.15 -1.73
N ILE A 130 -2.41 6.96 -1.79
CA ILE A 130 -3.13 5.68 -1.81
C ILE A 130 -3.09 5.08 -0.41
N THR A 131 -4.26 4.83 0.16
CA THR A 131 -4.44 4.28 1.50
C THR A 131 -5.15 2.92 1.45
N ASN A 132 -4.81 2.01 2.38
CA ASN A 132 -5.47 0.73 2.57
C ASN A 132 -6.51 0.84 3.69
N ASN A 133 -7.81 0.61 3.38
CA ASN A 133 -8.93 1.07 4.22
C ASN A 133 -9.95 0.00 4.63
N CYS A 134 -9.64 -1.28 4.58
CA CYS A 134 -10.61 -2.30 5.00
C CYS A 134 -10.80 -2.39 6.53
N ALA A 135 -10.06 -1.60 7.33
CA ALA A 135 -10.09 -1.61 8.80
C ALA A 135 -9.98 -3.03 9.38
N ALA A 136 -9.13 -3.86 8.79
CA ALA A 136 -8.89 -5.24 9.21
C ALA A 136 -8.55 -5.32 10.71
N MET A 137 -9.04 -6.37 11.39
CA MET A 137 -8.92 -6.51 12.84
C MET A 137 -8.35 -7.87 13.23
N LEU A 138 -7.37 -7.87 14.12
CA LEU A 138 -6.91 -9.06 14.83
C LEU A 138 -6.94 -8.82 16.35
N VAL A 139 -7.27 -9.86 17.11
CA VAL A 139 -7.43 -9.75 18.58
C VAL A 139 -6.15 -9.24 19.25
N LYS A 140 -5.00 -9.78 18.87
CA LYS A 140 -3.68 -9.42 19.43
C LYS A 140 -3.22 -8.04 18.99
N ASN A 141 -3.41 -7.71 17.72
CA ASN A 141 -2.81 -6.54 17.08
C ASN A 141 -3.74 -5.33 17.07
N GLY A 142 -5.04 -5.52 17.35
CA GLY A 142 -6.07 -4.50 17.21
C GLY A 142 -6.44 -4.27 15.75
N ARG A 143 -6.78 -3.04 15.38
CA ARG A 143 -7.01 -2.67 13.99
C ARG A 143 -5.66 -2.58 13.27
N LEU A 144 -5.57 -3.19 12.11
CA LEU A 144 -4.32 -3.38 11.37
C LEU A 144 -4.01 -2.24 10.41
N ILE A 145 -5.04 -1.72 9.73
CA ILE A 145 -4.92 -0.70 8.70
C ILE A 145 -5.98 0.39 8.90
N MET A 146 -5.96 1.44 8.09
CA MET A 146 -6.82 2.60 8.25
C MET A 146 -8.31 2.28 8.22
N ASP A 147 -9.08 3.05 9.00
CA ASP A 147 -10.53 3.11 8.96
C ASP A 147 -11.02 4.47 8.41
N ASP A 148 -12.32 4.73 8.51
CA ASP A 148 -12.92 5.99 8.08
C ASP A 148 -12.50 7.21 8.92
N ASN A 149 -12.07 7.03 10.17
CA ASN A 149 -11.56 8.11 11.01
C ASN A 149 -10.11 8.46 10.62
N ASP A 150 -9.29 7.45 10.36
CA ASP A 150 -7.92 7.65 9.90
C ASP A 150 -7.90 8.32 8.53
N LEU A 151 -8.79 7.89 7.63
CA LEU A 151 -8.92 8.51 6.31
C LEU A 151 -9.34 9.98 6.39
N ALA A 152 -10.20 10.33 7.36
CA ALA A 152 -10.55 11.73 7.61
C ALA A 152 -9.33 12.57 8.05
N LYS A 153 -8.43 11.97 8.84
CA LYS A 153 -7.17 12.63 9.24
C LYS A 153 -6.23 12.81 8.06
N VAL A 154 -6.11 11.80 7.18
CA VAL A 154 -5.33 11.91 5.93
C VAL A 154 -5.86 13.08 5.08
N CYS A 155 -7.18 13.15 4.86
CA CYS A 155 -7.79 14.24 4.10
C CYS A 155 -7.57 15.62 4.74
N ALA A 156 -7.53 15.69 6.06
CA ALA A 156 -7.25 16.94 6.78
C ALA A 156 -5.78 17.35 6.70
N ALA A 157 -4.85 16.39 6.78
CA ALA A 157 -3.42 16.63 6.69
C ALA A 157 -2.95 16.98 5.27
N ALA A 158 -3.67 16.49 4.24
CA ALA A 158 -3.36 16.73 2.84
C ALA A 158 -4.59 17.33 2.10
N PRO A 159 -4.97 18.59 2.36
CA PRO A 159 -6.21 19.17 1.82
C PRO A 159 -6.23 19.26 0.29
N GLU A 160 -5.07 19.38 -0.35
CA GLU A 160 -4.96 19.51 -1.82
C GLU A 160 -4.71 18.16 -2.52
N ALA A 161 -4.35 17.10 -1.78
CA ALA A 161 -4.04 15.81 -2.38
C ALA A 161 -5.29 15.08 -2.85
N VAL A 162 -5.15 14.31 -3.94
CA VAL A 162 -6.12 13.29 -4.32
C VAL A 162 -5.92 12.07 -3.43
N VAL A 163 -6.94 11.68 -2.67
CA VAL A 163 -6.86 10.51 -1.78
C VAL A 163 -7.62 9.35 -2.41
N ILE A 164 -6.96 8.21 -2.55
CA ILE A 164 -7.51 6.97 -3.12
C ILE A 164 -7.57 5.92 -2.01
N ALA A 165 -8.77 5.43 -1.72
CA ALA A 165 -8.99 4.36 -0.75
C ALA A 165 -9.06 3.00 -1.46
N SER A 166 -8.14 2.10 -1.11
CA SER A 166 -7.99 0.76 -1.68
C SER A 166 -8.08 -0.33 -0.60
N HIS A 167 -7.79 -1.57 -0.99
CA HIS A 167 -7.67 -2.73 -0.10
C HIS A 167 -8.98 -3.06 0.64
N MET A 168 -10.08 -3.20 -0.10
CA MET A 168 -11.40 -3.50 0.46
C MET A 168 -12.08 -4.64 -0.31
N ASP A 169 -13.11 -5.23 0.33
CA ASP A 169 -14.04 -6.25 -0.17
C ASP A 169 -13.46 -7.66 -0.38
N ASN A 170 -12.16 -7.83 -0.60
CA ASN A 170 -11.54 -9.12 -0.91
C ASN A 170 -10.70 -9.71 0.24
N VAL A 171 -10.68 -9.09 1.41
CA VAL A 171 -9.92 -9.52 2.59
C VAL A 171 -10.84 -10.11 3.64
N PRO A 172 -10.70 -11.40 4.04
CA PRO A 172 -11.65 -12.09 4.91
C PRO A 172 -11.84 -11.45 6.30
N HIS A 173 -10.83 -10.77 6.82
CA HIS A 173 -10.85 -10.10 8.13
C HIS A 173 -11.12 -8.59 8.02
N ALA A 174 -11.55 -8.12 6.84
CA ALA A 174 -12.00 -6.75 6.63
C ALA A 174 -13.27 -6.45 7.42
N THR A 175 -13.35 -5.25 8.01
CA THR A 175 -14.54 -4.76 8.70
C THR A 175 -15.23 -3.63 7.93
N LEU A 176 -14.56 -3.07 6.91
CA LEU A 176 -15.10 -2.09 5.99
C LEU A 176 -15.09 -2.61 4.55
N THR A 177 -16.16 -2.30 3.84
CA THR A 177 -16.30 -2.48 2.39
C THR A 177 -16.33 -1.10 1.72
N ARG A 178 -16.14 -1.03 0.39
CA ARG A 178 -16.31 0.21 -0.41
C ARG A 178 -17.63 0.90 -0.08
N LYS A 179 -18.72 0.13 -0.04
CA LYS A 179 -20.07 0.62 0.26
C LYS A 179 -20.21 1.19 1.67
N THR A 180 -19.66 0.50 2.68
CA THR A 180 -19.76 0.96 4.09
C THR A 180 -18.83 2.14 4.34
N LEU A 181 -17.62 2.15 3.76
CA LEU A 181 -16.71 3.28 3.81
C LEU A 181 -17.37 4.52 3.19
N SER A 182 -17.90 4.43 1.97
CA SER A 182 -18.59 5.54 1.29
C SER A 182 -19.65 6.19 2.18
N LYS A 183 -20.55 5.38 2.78
CA LYS A 183 -21.58 5.88 3.69
C LYS A 183 -21.04 6.56 4.95
N LYS A 184 -19.92 6.08 5.49
CA LYS A 184 -19.27 6.70 6.64
C LYS A 184 -18.62 8.04 6.27
N LEU A 185 -17.99 8.12 5.09
CA LEU A 185 -17.41 9.37 4.58
C LEU A 185 -18.49 10.40 4.24
N GLU A 186 -19.67 9.98 3.75
CA GLU A 186 -20.84 10.87 3.56
C GLU A 186 -21.26 11.50 4.88
N LYS A 187 -21.40 10.69 5.95
CA LYS A 187 -21.75 11.19 7.29
C LYS A 187 -20.72 12.17 7.85
N LYS A 188 -19.46 12.06 7.43
CA LYS A 188 -18.37 12.98 7.81
C LYS A 188 -18.27 14.21 6.89
N GLY A 189 -19.05 14.28 5.81
CA GLY A 189 -19.01 15.37 4.84
C GLY A 189 -17.76 15.39 3.94
N ILE A 190 -17.03 14.29 3.86
CA ILE A 190 -15.78 14.20 3.10
C ILE A 190 -15.78 13.16 1.97
N ARG A 191 -16.95 12.62 1.60
CA ARG A 191 -17.04 11.60 0.55
C ARG A 191 -16.45 12.05 -0.80
N ASN A 192 -16.64 13.29 -1.15
CA ASN A 192 -16.14 13.92 -2.37
C ASN A 192 -14.61 14.15 -2.39
N ARG A 193 -13.94 13.97 -1.26
CA ARG A 193 -12.48 14.09 -1.11
C ARG A 193 -11.75 12.79 -1.39
N VAL A 194 -12.48 11.66 -1.53
CA VAL A 194 -11.89 10.33 -1.58
C VAL A 194 -12.38 9.59 -2.81
N CYS A 195 -11.46 9.16 -3.65
CA CYS A 195 -11.71 8.20 -4.72
C CYS A 195 -11.78 6.80 -4.12
N ILE A 196 -12.84 6.06 -4.42
CA ILE A 196 -13.02 4.66 -4.00
C ILE A 196 -13.22 3.84 -5.27
N PRO A 197 -12.14 3.36 -5.91
CA PRO A 197 -12.22 2.65 -7.19
C PRO A 197 -12.88 1.27 -7.04
N GLU A 198 -13.58 0.85 -8.08
CA GLU A 198 -13.94 -0.55 -8.27
C GLU A 198 -12.72 -1.34 -8.74
N ASP A 199 -12.78 -2.67 -8.63
CA ASP A 199 -11.67 -3.53 -9.07
C ASP A 199 -11.45 -3.40 -10.59
N GLY A 200 -10.26 -3.00 -11.00
CA GLY A 200 -9.89 -2.76 -12.40
C GLY A 200 -10.22 -1.35 -12.91
N GLU A 201 -10.81 -0.49 -12.09
CA GLU A 201 -11.06 0.91 -12.46
C GLU A 201 -9.74 1.70 -12.50
N SER A 202 -9.61 2.58 -13.48
CA SER A 202 -8.44 3.46 -13.67
C SER A 202 -8.82 4.92 -13.49
N TYR A 203 -7.93 5.67 -12.88
CA TYR A 203 -8.02 7.13 -12.75
C TYR A 203 -6.86 7.80 -13.47
N THR A 204 -7.17 8.84 -14.23
CA THR A 204 -6.16 9.80 -14.74
C THR A 204 -6.16 11.01 -13.80
N LEU A 205 -5.01 11.37 -13.26
CA LEU A 205 -4.86 12.34 -12.19
C LEU A 205 -4.11 13.58 -12.65
#